data_25adad6550b3a8e00c30627c2ef7b719
#
_entry.id   25adad6550b3a8e00c30627c2ef7b719
#
_cell.length_a   1.000
_cell.length_b   1.000
_cell.length_c   1.000
_cell.angle_alpha   90.00
_cell.angle_beta   90.00
_cell.angle_gamma   90.00
#
_symmetry.space_group_name_H-M   'P 1'
#
loop_
_entity.id
_entity.type
_entity.pdbx_description
1 polymer ?
#
loop_
_entity_poly.entity_id
_entity_poly.type
_entity_poly.pdbx_seq_one_letter_code
_entity_poly.pdbx_strand_id
1 'polypeptide(L)'
;MEIQHVICYAFFVDKDYKILRIMEMGCNDMMNKYAELIVKKGVNLQKGQKLVVTADVECASLVKAIAKEAYKAGAQDVIAHYVDEDITRLRYEHNDVDYFKNVPDYLVELRNKYALEHAAVVTITSENPDGFKGIDPLKMATYSKAMHEQAKTFYDHLDLGIDRWCIVGAPSLKWANKVFPDMNNQEAIEALWKAIYHVCYVDTKDPLNAWEMHRASFEERVKTLNEMSIDYLHYTNSLGTDLKVYMNKDYLFAGGGSFTTDGVYSFPNMPTEEIFTSPDYRKTEGIVYSSLPLNHGGSLVDDFYIRFKEGRVVDFDAKTGKDVLASIIDTDDGAHYLGEAALVPVDSPISEMGLLFYNTLFDENAACHLALGKGFNECIKGGYEMTKEELYK
;
A
#
# COMPACT_ATOMS: atom_id res chain seq x y z
N MET A 1 7.39 7.55 -5.85
CA MET A 1 7.19 6.16 -5.36
C MET A 1 7.28 5.25 -6.58
N GLU A 2 8.45 4.66 -6.83
CA GLU A 2 8.50 3.54 -7.76
C GLU A 2 7.57 2.49 -7.19
N ILE A 3 6.66 1.97 -7.98
CA ILE A 3 5.66 1.01 -7.52
C ILE A 3 6.39 -0.22 -7.03
N GLN A 4 6.41 -0.45 -5.71
CA GLN A 4 6.82 -1.73 -5.17
C GLN A 4 5.73 -2.74 -5.52
N HIS A 5 6.15 -3.84 -6.10
CA HIS A 5 5.26 -4.93 -6.45
C HIS A 5 5.33 -5.98 -5.34
N VAL A 6 4.33 -5.97 -4.46
CA VAL A 6 4.16 -7.01 -3.43
C VAL A 6 3.91 -8.35 -4.12
N ILE A 7 4.72 -9.36 -3.85
CA ILE A 7 4.73 -10.59 -4.65
C ILE A 7 4.38 -11.85 -3.87
N CYS A 8 4.55 -11.89 -2.55
CA CYS A 8 4.32 -13.16 -1.88
C CYS A 8 3.82 -13.03 -0.44
N TYR A 9 2.72 -13.70 -0.14
CA TYR A 9 2.15 -13.85 1.18
C TYR A 9 2.44 -15.26 1.70
N ALA A 10 3.01 -15.40 2.87
CA ALA A 10 3.36 -16.69 3.43
C ALA A 10 2.81 -16.85 4.84
N PHE A 11 1.56 -17.32 4.99
CA PHE A 11 1.13 -18.08 6.16
C PHE A 11 -0.30 -18.65 6.03
N PHE A 12 -0.58 -19.75 6.74
CA PHE A 12 -1.87 -20.44 6.78
C PHE A 12 -2.88 -19.76 7.67
N VAL A 13 -4.13 -19.67 7.19
CA VAL A 13 -5.32 -19.46 8.04
C VAL A 13 -6.24 -20.65 7.89
N ASP A 14 -6.54 -21.30 9.00
CA ASP A 14 -7.55 -22.36 9.07
C ASP A 14 -8.96 -21.72 9.02
N LYS A 15 -9.81 -22.24 8.12
CA LYS A 15 -11.10 -21.63 7.80
C LYS A 15 -12.17 -21.96 8.84
N ASP A 16 -12.36 -21.11 9.83
CA ASP A 16 -13.64 -21.04 10.56
C ASP A 16 -14.10 -19.58 10.66
N TYR A 17 -15.04 -19.23 9.78
CA TYR A 17 -15.66 -17.89 9.73
C TYR A 17 -16.45 -17.60 11.02
N LYS A 18 -15.89 -16.79 11.91
CA LYS A 18 -16.67 -16.08 12.92
C LYS A 18 -16.93 -14.65 12.47
N ILE A 19 -18.08 -14.43 11.84
CA ILE A 19 -18.62 -13.08 11.64
C ILE A 19 -18.97 -12.52 13.02
N LEU A 20 -18.14 -11.63 13.55
CA LEU A 20 -18.39 -10.90 14.78
C LEU A 20 -19.62 -9.98 14.60
N ARG A 21 -20.59 -10.12 15.49
CA ARG A 21 -21.73 -9.20 15.64
C ARG A 21 -21.20 -7.81 16.01
N ILE A 22 -21.05 -6.93 15.03
CA ILE A 22 -20.79 -5.51 15.25
C ILE A 22 -22.11 -4.88 15.68
N MET A 23 -22.11 -4.25 16.88
CA MET A 23 -23.26 -3.51 17.39
C MET A 23 -23.66 -2.41 16.40
N GLU A 24 -24.97 -2.18 16.23
CA GLU A 24 -25.59 -1.16 15.39
C GLU A 24 -25.16 0.26 15.83
N MET A 25 -24.01 0.72 15.41
CA MET A 25 -23.67 2.13 15.36
C MET A 25 -24.05 2.65 13.96
N GLY A 26 -24.77 3.78 13.89
CA GLY A 26 -25.24 4.32 12.62
C GLY A 26 -24.07 4.53 11.65
N CYS A 27 -24.23 4.16 10.39
CA CYS A 27 -23.18 4.20 9.34
C CYS A 27 -22.49 5.58 9.21
N ASN A 28 -23.20 6.66 9.50
CA ASN A 28 -22.65 8.01 9.49
C ASN A 28 -21.67 8.30 10.64
N ASP A 29 -21.83 7.67 11.81
CA ASP A 29 -20.94 7.87 12.96
C ASP A 29 -19.58 7.20 12.71
N MET A 30 -19.59 5.97 12.16
CA MET A 30 -18.37 5.24 11.81
C MET A 30 -17.57 5.96 10.71
N MET A 31 -18.23 6.46 9.68
CA MET A 31 -17.57 7.24 8.62
C MET A 31 -16.94 8.53 9.16
N ASN A 32 -17.60 9.23 10.09
CA ASN A 32 -17.01 10.41 10.72
C ASN A 32 -15.80 10.05 11.60
N LYS A 33 -15.84 8.95 12.36
CA LYS A 33 -14.68 8.46 13.13
C LYS A 33 -13.51 8.07 12.23
N TYR A 34 -13.80 7.41 11.11
CA TYR A 34 -12.77 7.07 10.13
C TYR A 34 -12.14 8.31 9.52
N ALA A 35 -12.95 9.30 9.12
CA ALA A 35 -12.47 10.58 8.62
C ALA A 35 -11.63 11.33 9.67
N GLU A 36 -12.04 11.33 10.93
CA GLU A 36 -11.26 11.93 12.04
C GLU A 36 -9.92 11.22 12.21
N LEU A 37 -9.91 9.89 12.14
CA LEU A 37 -8.71 9.07 12.23
C LEU A 37 -7.74 9.39 11.09
N ILE A 38 -8.22 9.41 9.84
CA ILE A 38 -7.42 9.76 8.65
C ILE A 38 -6.77 11.14 8.80
N VAL A 39 -7.52 12.13 9.24
CA VAL A 39 -7.03 13.50 9.38
C VAL A 39 -6.04 13.65 10.54
N LYS A 40 -6.33 13.03 11.70
CA LYS A 40 -5.53 13.21 12.92
C LYS A 40 -4.36 12.25 13.08
N LYS A 41 -4.45 11.04 12.49
CA LYS A 41 -3.39 10.02 12.58
C LYS A 41 -2.79 9.73 11.21
N GLY A 42 -3.60 9.51 10.19
CA GLY A 42 -3.15 9.26 8.83
C GLY A 42 -2.19 10.35 8.39
N VAL A 43 -2.69 11.49 7.99
CA VAL A 43 -1.85 12.63 7.59
C VAL A 43 -1.45 13.55 8.73
N ASN A 44 -1.99 13.39 9.94
CA ASN A 44 -1.74 14.27 11.09
C ASN A 44 -1.72 15.76 10.68
N LEU A 45 -2.84 16.20 10.09
CA LEU A 45 -2.97 17.50 9.45
C LEU A 45 -2.67 18.65 10.41
N GLN A 46 -1.78 19.55 10.02
CA GLN A 46 -1.39 20.68 10.82
C GLN A 46 -2.24 21.92 10.51
N LYS A 47 -2.42 22.77 11.52
CA LYS A 47 -3.17 24.03 11.37
C LYS A 47 -2.57 24.92 10.27
N GLY A 48 -3.43 25.38 9.35
CA GLY A 48 -3.02 26.21 8.22
C GLY A 48 -2.47 25.42 7.03
N GLN A 49 -2.37 24.08 7.12
CA GLN A 49 -1.94 23.23 6.02
C GLN A 49 -3.08 23.00 5.02
N LYS A 50 -2.77 22.81 3.75
CA LYS A 50 -3.70 22.33 2.74
C LYS A 50 -3.80 20.82 2.79
N LEU A 51 -4.97 20.29 2.44
CA LEU A 51 -5.20 18.86 2.25
C LEU A 51 -5.64 18.58 0.82
N VAL A 52 -4.95 17.68 0.14
CA VAL A 52 -5.35 17.17 -1.18
C VAL A 52 -5.90 15.76 -0.99
N VAL A 53 -7.13 15.51 -1.48
CA VAL A 53 -7.75 14.19 -1.44
C VAL A 53 -7.99 13.72 -2.87
N THR A 54 -7.39 12.58 -3.24
CA THR A 54 -7.65 11.89 -4.51
C THR A 54 -8.53 10.67 -4.24
N ALA A 55 -9.63 10.54 -4.96
CA ALA A 55 -10.60 9.48 -4.73
C ALA A 55 -11.39 9.16 -6.01
N ASP A 56 -11.92 7.94 -6.11
CA ASP A 56 -12.98 7.66 -7.06
C ASP A 56 -14.25 8.46 -6.73
N VAL A 57 -15.03 8.79 -7.74
CA VAL A 57 -16.28 9.57 -7.59
C VAL A 57 -17.29 8.88 -6.65
N GLU A 58 -17.28 7.55 -6.56
CA GLU A 58 -18.13 6.78 -5.65
C GLU A 58 -17.78 7.07 -4.16
N CYS A 59 -16.55 7.48 -3.86
CA CYS A 59 -16.07 7.78 -2.51
C CYS A 59 -16.41 9.20 -2.01
N ALA A 60 -17.21 9.97 -2.75
CA ALA A 60 -17.52 11.38 -2.43
C ALA A 60 -18.06 11.60 -1.01
N SER A 61 -18.76 10.62 -0.43
CA SER A 61 -19.27 10.72 0.95
C SER A 61 -18.13 10.74 1.98
N LEU A 62 -17.11 9.87 1.83
CA LEU A 62 -15.94 9.89 2.70
C LEU A 62 -15.10 11.14 2.49
N VAL A 63 -14.90 11.59 1.25
CA VAL A 63 -14.20 12.85 0.95
C VAL A 63 -14.82 14.03 1.68
N LYS A 64 -16.17 14.14 1.68
CA LYS A 64 -16.89 15.19 2.43
C LYS A 64 -16.69 15.08 3.95
N ALA A 65 -16.66 13.86 4.49
CA ALA A 65 -16.39 13.63 5.92
C ALA A 65 -14.95 14.04 6.26
N ILE A 66 -13.97 13.64 5.45
CA ILE A 66 -12.55 14.05 5.61
C ILE A 66 -12.42 15.57 5.55
N ALA A 67 -13.04 16.24 4.57
CA ALA A 67 -13.00 17.70 4.44
C ALA A 67 -13.55 18.39 5.70
N LYS A 68 -14.68 17.90 6.24
CA LYS A 68 -15.25 18.42 7.47
C LYS A 68 -14.31 18.30 8.67
N GLU A 69 -13.65 17.14 8.84
CA GLU A 69 -12.69 16.94 9.93
C GLU A 69 -11.40 17.73 9.70
N ALA A 70 -10.94 17.87 8.46
CA ALA A 70 -9.79 18.69 8.11
C ALA A 70 -9.99 20.18 8.47
N TYR A 71 -11.16 20.75 8.12
CA TYR A 71 -11.48 22.13 8.53
C TYR A 71 -11.62 22.29 10.05
N LYS A 72 -12.14 21.28 10.76
CA LYS A 72 -12.12 21.26 12.24
C LYS A 72 -10.71 21.25 12.82
N ALA A 73 -9.78 20.54 12.17
CA ALA A 73 -8.36 20.52 12.53
C ALA A 73 -7.62 21.81 12.16
N GLY A 74 -8.26 22.72 11.42
CA GLY A 74 -7.72 24.01 11.03
C GLY A 74 -7.04 24.03 9.66
N ALA A 75 -7.42 23.15 8.75
CA ALA A 75 -6.97 23.21 7.36
C ALA A 75 -7.16 24.60 6.76
N GLN A 76 -6.19 25.05 5.97
CA GLN A 76 -6.34 26.28 5.17
C GLN A 76 -7.30 26.04 4.00
N ASP A 77 -7.19 24.89 3.36
CA ASP A 77 -8.03 24.51 2.23
C ASP A 77 -8.06 22.99 2.09
N VAL A 78 -9.12 22.45 1.46
CA VAL A 78 -9.28 21.05 1.12
C VAL A 78 -9.62 20.94 -0.36
N ILE A 79 -8.75 20.28 -1.12
CA ILE A 79 -8.86 20.11 -2.56
C ILE A 79 -9.20 18.65 -2.85
N ALA A 80 -10.32 18.40 -3.51
CA ALA A 80 -10.75 17.06 -3.90
C ALA A 80 -10.52 16.83 -5.40
N HIS A 81 -9.74 15.81 -5.73
CA HIS A 81 -9.57 15.29 -7.08
C HIS A 81 -10.36 14.00 -7.23
N TYR A 82 -11.42 14.06 -8.02
CA TYR A 82 -12.18 12.87 -8.34
C TYR A 82 -11.68 12.26 -9.64
N VAL A 83 -11.52 10.96 -9.63
CA VAL A 83 -11.24 10.12 -10.79
C VAL A 83 -12.44 9.19 -11.03
N ASP A 84 -12.55 8.69 -12.24
CA ASP A 84 -13.52 7.68 -12.62
C ASP A 84 -12.74 6.56 -13.31
N GLU A 85 -12.85 5.35 -12.77
CA GLU A 85 -12.10 4.21 -13.28
C GLU A 85 -12.51 3.83 -14.70
N ASP A 86 -13.82 3.90 -15.03
CA ASP A 86 -14.30 3.56 -16.37
C ASP A 86 -13.76 4.55 -17.42
N ILE A 87 -13.68 5.85 -17.09
CA ILE A 87 -13.04 6.86 -17.95
C ILE A 87 -11.54 6.58 -18.08
N THR A 88 -10.88 6.21 -17.00
CA THR A 88 -9.46 5.84 -17.02
C THR A 88 -9.22 4.62 -17.89
N ARG A 89 -10.06 3.59 -17.79
CA ARG A 89 -10.03 2.41 -18.64
C ARG A 89 -10.18 2.77 -20.12
N LEU A 90 -11.21 3.57 -20.48
CA LEU A 90 -11.43 4.04 -21.86
C LEU A 90 -10.19 4.78 -22.40
N ARG A 91 -9.51 5.57 -21.59
CA ARG A 91 -8.27 6.23 -22.00
C ARG A 91 -7.17 5.23 -22.39
N TYR A 92 -7.02 4.12 -21.63
CA TYR A 92 -6.07 3.06 -21.96
C TYR A 92 -6.50 2.25 -23.20
N GLU A 93 -7.78 2.03 -23.40
CA GLU A 93 -8.29 1.31 -24.57
C GLU A 93 -8.05 2.06 -25.89
N HIS A 94 -8.21 3.40 -25.88
CA HIS A 94 -8.23 4.23 -27.08
C HIS A 94 -6.89 4.88 -27.45
N ASN A 95 -5.86 4.76 -26.61
CA ASN A 95 -4.56 5.36 -26.88
C ASN A 95 -3.47 4.31 -26.94
N ASP A 96 -2.44 4.58 -27.77
CA ASP A 96 -1.25 3.75 -27.90
C ASP A 96 -0.27 4.01 -26.74
N VAL A 97 0.70 3.10 -26.51
CA VAL A 97 1.74 3.21 -25.47
C VAL A 97 2.48 4.54 -25.56
N ASP A 98 2.77 5.02 -26.76
CA ASP A 98 3.52 6.28 -26.97
C ASP A 98 2.79 7.52 -26.38
N TYR A 99 1.47 7.51 -26.37
CA TYR A 99 0.68 8.58 -25.75
C TYR A 99 0.98 8.72 -24.25
N PHE A 100 1.23 7.60 -23.57
CA PHE A 100 1.45 7.55 -22.12
C PHE A 100 2.88 7.93 -21.68
N LYS A 101 3.81 8.12 -22.60
CA LYS A 101 5.17 8.59 -22.30
C LYS A 101 5.22 10.05 -21.84
N ASN A 102 4.19 10.81 -22.15
CA ASN A 102 4.11 12.23 -21.77
C ASN A 102 2.86 12.49 -20.94
N VAL A 103 3.06 13.00 -19.75
CA VAL A 103 1.96 13.46 -18.89
C VAL A 103 1.64 14.90 -19.27
N PRO A 104 0.35 15.28 -19.36
CA PRO A 104 -0.01 16.68 -19.59
C PRO A 104 0.61 17.63 -18.56
N ASP A 105 1.24 18.71 -19.00
CA ASP A 105 1.97 19.66 -18.15
C ASP A 105 1.14 20.15 -16.96
N TYR A 106 -0.14 20.43 -17.17
CA TYR A 106 -1.03 20.90 -16.10
C TYR A 106 -1.21 19.89 -14.97
N LEU A 107 -1.10 18.57 -15.22
CA LEU A 107 -1.15 17.54 -14.18
C LEU A 107 0.17 17.46 -13.42
N VAL A 108 1.28 17.62 -14.11
CA VAL A 108 2.63 17.65 -13.54
C VAL A 108 2.81 18.89 -12.66
N GLU A 109 2.48 20.06 -13.19
CA GLU A 109 2.57 21.34 -12.49
C GLU A 109 1.69 21.35 -11.23
N LEU A 110 0.47 20.83 -11.34
CA LEU A 110 -0.45 20.75 -10.21
C LEU A 110 0.12 19.93 -9.05
N ARG A 111 0.67 18.74 -9.32
CA ARG A 111 1.29 17.89 -8.30
C ARG A 111 2.52 18.53 -7.68
N ASN A 112 3.43 19.04 -8.52
CA ASN A 112 4.62 19.72 -8.03
C ASN A 112 4.27 20.97 -7.20
N LYS A 113 3.18 21.67 -7.54
CA LYS A 113 2.69 22.82 -6.78
C LYS A 113 2.22 22.42 -5.39
N TYR A 114 1.51 21.28 -5.26
CA TYR A 114 1.10 20.77 -3.94
C TYR A 114 2.29 20.47 -3.04
N ALA A 115 3.33 19.84 -3.58
CA ALA A 115 4.57 19.60 -2.84
C ALA A 115 5.23 20.91 -2.40
N LEU A 116 5.40 21.88 -3.33
CA LEU A 116 5.97 23.18 -3.00
C LEU A 116 5.18 23.98 -1.95
N GLU A 117 3.91 23.68 -1.78
CA GLU A 117 3.04 24.26 -0.75
C GLU A 117 2.92 23.40 0.50
N HIS A 118 3.66 22.29 0.58
CA HIS A 118 3.65 21.33 1.68
C HIS A 118 2.25 20.82 2.04
N ALA A 119 1.42 20.57 1.01
CA ALA A 119 0.09 20.02 1.21
C ALA A 119 0.17 18.57 1.70
N ALA A 120 -0.66 18.21 2.67
CA ALA A 120 -0.87 16.82 3.02
C ALA A 120 -1.70 16.12 1.94
N VAL A 121 -1.45 14.84 1.68
CA VAL A 121 -2.09 14.08 0.61
C VAL A 121 -2.81 12.85 1.17
N VAL A 122 -4.09 12.70 0.85
CA VAL A 122 -4.86 11.47 1.10
C VAL A 122 -5.24 10.85 -0.24
N THR A 123 -4.94 9.58 -0.41
CA THR A 123 -5.41 8.78 -1.54
C THR A 123 -6.40 7.74 -1.04
N ILE A 124 -7.61 7.75 -1.60
CA ILE A 124 -8.63 6.75 -1.28
C ILE A 124 -8.62 5.69 -2.38
N THR A 125 -8.21 4.48 -2.02
CA THR A 125 -8.24 3.31 -2.90
C THR A 125 -9.63 2.67 -2.86
N SER A 126 -10.19 2.37 -4.02
CA SER A 126 -11.53 1.80 -4.19
C SER A 126 -11.66 1.03 -5.52
N GLU A 127 -10.53 0.70 -6.11
CA GLU A 127 -10.43 0.16 -7.45
C GLU A 127 -11.18 -1.18 -7.58
N ASN A 128 -11.84 -1.37 -8.71
CA ASN A 128 -12.36 -2.67 -9.11
C ASN A 128 -11.19 -3.63 -9.36
N PRO A 129 -11.12 -4.78 -8.66
CA PRO A 129 -10.03 -5.75 -8.85
C PRO A 129 -9.89 -6.31 -10.28
N ASP A 130 -10.93 -6.21 -11.09
CA ASP A 130 -10.94 -6.61 -12.51
C ASP A 130 -10.98 -5.38 -13.45
N GLY A 131 -10.77 -4.16 -12.93
CA GLY A 131 -11.01 -2.90 -13.63
C GLY A 131 -10.20 -2.72 -14.91
N PHE A 132 -8.97 -3.21 -14.93
CA PHE A 132 -8.08 -3.10 -16.08
C PHE A 132 -7.80 -4.45 -16.76
N LYS A 133 -8.58 -5.48 -16.45
CA LYS A 133 -8.45 -6.78 -17.09
C LYS A 133 -8.55 -6.65 -18.63
N GLY A 134 -7.53 -7.18 -19.33
CA GLY A 134 -7.44 -7.12 -20.80
C GLY A 134 -6.85 -5.81 -21.34
N ILE A 135 -6.49 -4.84 -20.49
CA ILE A 135 -5.68 -3.69 -20.88
C ILE A 135 -4.21 -4.13 -20.94
N ASP A 136 -3.48 -3.62 -21.94
CA ASP A 136 -2.05 -3.84 -22.07
C ASP A 136 -1.31 -3.25 -20.86
N PRO A 137 -0.67 -4.08 -20.00
CA PRO A 137 0.02 -3.62 -18.80
C PRO A 137 1.12 -2.59 -19.09
N LEU A 138 1.74 -2.65 -20.27
CA LEU A 138 2.79 -1.72 -20.69
C LEU A 138 2.28 -0.27 -20.74
N LYS A 139 1.01 -0.04 -21.10
CA LYS A 139 0.42 1.31 -21.10
C LYS A 139 0.36 1.90 -19.70
N MET A 140 -0.04 1.09 -18.73
CA MET A 140 -0.15 1.49 -17.32
C MET A 140 1.23 1.76 -16.72
N ALA A 141 2.18 0.84 -16.92
CA ALA A 141 3.56 0.99 -16.48
C ALA A 141 4.23 2.23 -17.10
N THR A 142 4.02 2.46 -18.41
CA THR A 142 4.55 3.64 -19.11
C THR A 142 4.01 4.94 -18.52
N TYR A 143 2.70 5.03 -18.25
CA TYR A 143 2.11 6.22 -17.65
C TYR A 143 2.58 6.46 -16.23
N SER A 144 2.65 5.41 -15.42
CA SER A 144 3.17 5.49 -14.05
C SER A 144 4.60 6.01 -14.02
N LYS A 145 5.48 5.42 -14.84
CA LYS A 145 6.88 5.85 -14.98
C LYS A 145 6.99 7.31 -15.41
N ALA A 146 6.25 7.69 -16.46
CA ALA A 146 6.26 9.07 -16.96
C ALA A 146 5.79 10.07 -15.90
N MET A 147 4.77 9.72 -15.11
CA MET A 147 4.27 10.56 -14.01
C MET A 147 5.33 10.75 -12.93
N HIS A 148 6.03 9.68 -12.51
CA HIS A 148 7.10 9.77 -11.51
C HIS A 148 8.29 10.62 -11.99
N GLU A 149 8.70 10.44 -13.22
CA GLU A 149 9.82 11.19 -13.81
C GLU A 149 9.49 12.67 -13.99
N GLN A 150 8.27 13.01 -14.43
CA GLN A 150 7.89 14.38 -14.77
C GLN A 150 7.37 15.15 -13.54
N ALA A 151 6.61 14.53 -12.64
CA ALA A 151 6.20 15.14 -11.37
C ALA A 151 7.22 14.87 -10.23
N LYS A 152 8.51 14.94 -10.57
CA LYS A 152 9.62 14.56 -9.68
C LYS A 152 9.59 15.27 -8.33
N THR A 153 9.31 16.56 -8.28
CA THR A 153 9.26 17.30 -7.00
C THR A 153 8.22 16.72 -6.05
N PHE A 154 7.06 16.37 -6.58
CA PHE A 154 6.00 15.76 -5.76
C PHE A 154 6.44 14.42 -5.17
N TYR A 155 6.96 13.53 -6.00
CA TYR A 155 7.38 12.20 -5.54
C TYR A 155 8.63 12.24 -4.65
N ASP A 156 9.61 13.11 -4.94
CA ASP A 156 10.77 13.31 -4.06
C ASP A 156 10.34 13.76 -2.66
N HIS A 157 9.33 14.66 -2.55
CA HIS A 157 8.83 15.11 -1.25
C HIS A 157 8.18 13.98 -0.44
N LEU A 158 7.46 13.07 -1.10
CA LEU A 158 6.89 11.91 -0.44
C LEU A 158 7.98 10.90 -0.02
N ASP A 159 8.90 10.57 -0.93
CA ASP A 159 9.98 9.59 -0.71
C ASP A 159 10.98 10.03 0.37
N LEU A 160 11.22 11.33 0.50
CA LEU A 160 12.14 11.90 1.50
C LEU A 160 11.44 12.27 2.82
N GLY A 161 10.17 11.94 2.97
CA GLY A 161 9.38 12.26 4.17
C GLY A 161 9.26 13.77 4.42
N ILE A 162 9.27 14.59 3.35
CA ILE A 162 9.08 16.05 3.47
C ILE A 162 7.60 16.35 3.66
N ASP A 163 6.72 15.74 2.87
CA ASP A 163 5.30 15.92 2.94
C ASP A 163 4.59 14.66 3.44
N ARG A 164 3.50 14.86 4.19
CA ARG A 164 2.68 13.77 4.75
C ARG A 164 1.71 13.24 3.71
N TRP A 165 1.58 11.94 3.67
CA TRP A 165 0.60 11.27 2.84
C TRP A 165 -0.04 10.11 3.58
N CYS A 166 -1.23 9.70 3.15
CA CYS A 166 -1.90 8.52 3.68
C CYS A 166 -2.76 7.87 2.61
N ILE A 167 -2.62 6.55 2.45
CA ILE A 167 -3.52 5.73 1.62
C ILE A 167 -4.53 5.05 2.54
N VAL A 168 -5.79 5.12 2.14
CA VAL A 168 -6.91 4.54 2.89
C VAL A 168 -7.90 3.87 1.93
N GLY A 169 -8.68 2.90 2.41
CA GLY A 169 -9.68 2.23 1.59
C GLY A 169 -11.09 2.79 1.78
N ALA A 170 -11.88 2.76 0.71
CA ALA A 170 -13.34 2.94 0.77
C ALA A 170 -14.02 2.07 -0.30
N PRO A 171 -15.14 1.41 0.00
CA PRO A 171 -15.82 0.55 -0.96
C PRO A 171 -16.28 1.29 -2.22
N SER A 172 -15.99 0.73 -3.40
CA SER A 172 -16.81 0.90 -4.59
C SER A 172 -17.74 -0.30 -4.75
N LEU A 173 -18.80 -0.14 -5.55
CA LEU A 173 -19.74 -1.23 -5.78
C LEU A 173 -19.06 -2.45 -6.43
N LYS A 174 -18.20 -2.22 -7.41
CA LYS A 174 -17.50 -3.28 -8.14
C LYS A 174 -16.53 -4.04 -7.22
N TRP A 175 -15.79 -3.33 -6.36
CA TRP A 175 -14.91 -3.95 -5.38
C TRP A 175 -15.68 -4.76 -4.33
N ALA A 176 -16.75 -4.19 -3.77
CA ALA A 176 -17.57 -4.90 -2.78
C ALA A 176 -18.17 -6.21 -3.33
N ASN A 177 -18.70 -6.18 -4.56
CA ASN A 177 -19.22 -7.39 -5.21
C ASN A 177 -18.15 -8.44 -5.53
N LYS A 178 -16.89 -8.01 -5.74
CA LYS A 178 -15.78 -8.95 -5.93
C LYS A 178 -15.42 -9.66 -4.62
N VAL A 179 -15.41 -8.92 -3.51
CA VAL A 179 -15.09 -9.47 -2.18
C VAL A 179 -16.25 -10.33 -1.66
N PHE A 180 -17.50 -9.92 -1.89
CA PHE A 180 -18.71 -10.58 -1.40
C PHE A 180 -19.66 -10.95 -2.55
N PRO A 181 -19.29 -11.92 -3.41
CA PRO A 181 -20.04 -12.23 -4.63
C PRO A 181 -21.44 -12.81 -4.41
N ASP A 182 -21.71 -13.37 -3.23
CA ASP A 182 -23.00 -14.01 -2.90
C ASP A 182 -23.99 -13.03 -2.22
N MET A 183 -23.58 -11.77 -1.98
CA MET A 183 -24.42 -10.74 -1.37
C MET A 183 -25.06 -9.85 -2.43
N ASN A 184 -26.21 -9.22 -2.10
CA ASN A 184 -26.71 -8.15 -2.97
C ASN A 184 -25.83 -6.89 -2.84
N ASN A 185 -25.96 -5.97 -3.80
CA ASN A 185 -25.12 -4.78 -3.90
C ASN A 185 -25.03 -3.95 -2.61
N GLN A 186 -26.14 -3.75 -1.93
CA GLN A 186 -26.18 -2.97 -0.69
C GLN A 186 -25.52 -3.71 0.47
N GLU A 187 -25.80 -4.98 0.60
CA GLU A 187 -25.19 -5.84 1.62
C GLU A 187 -23.68 -5.96 1.42
N ALA A 188 -23.22 -6.13 0.18
CA ALA A 188 -21.79 -6.20 -0.14
C ALA A 188 -21.04 -4.91 0.23
N ILE A 189 -21.56 -3.72 -0.12
CA ILE A 189 -20.99 -2.43 0.28
C ILE A 189 -20.94 -2.28 1.81
N GLU A 190 -22.02 -2.62 2.51
CA GLU A 190 -22.08 -2.54 3.97
C GLU A 190 -21.11 -3.52 4.63
N ALA A 191 -20.98 -4.73 4.09
CA ALA A 191 -20.03 -5.73 4.57
C ALA A 191 -18.58 -5.26 4.38
N LEU A 192 -18.25 -4.69 3.23
CA LEU A 192 -16.90 -4.17 2.96
C LEU A 192 -16.57 -2.95 3.83
N TRP A 193 -17.52 -2.03 4.07
CA TRP A 193 -17.34 -0.96 5.04
C TRP A 193 -17.05 -1.48 6.44
N LYS A 194 -17.80 -2.49 6.90
CA LYS A 194 -17.57 -3.11 8.22
C LYS A 194 -16.19 -3.75 8.31
N ALA A 195 -15.76 -4.42 7.25
CA ALA A 195 -14.43 -5.01 7.17
C ALA A 195 -13.34 -3.93 7.26
N ILE A 196 -13.45 -2.86 6.46
CA ILE A 196 -12.50 -1.74 6.48
C ILE A 196 -12.45 -1.06 7.86
N TYR A 197 -13.61 -0.77 8.46
CA TYR A 197 -13.66 -0.16 9.80
C TYR A 197 -13.00 -1.05 10.86
N HIS A 198 -13.20 -2.36 10.77
CA HIS A 198 -12.62 -3.32 11.70
C HIS A 198 -11.09 -3.33 11.62
N VAL A 199 -10.54 -3.53 10.43
CA VAL A 199 -9.09 -3.62 10.22
C VAL A 199 -8.36 -2.29 10.41
N CYS A 200 -9.10 -1.16 10.37
CA CYS A 200 -8.60 0.17 10.72
C CYS A 200 -8.90 0.57 12.18
N TYR A 201 -9.39 -0.35 13.03
CA TYR A 201 -9.75 -0.11 14.44
C TYR A 201 -10.79 0.99 14.67
N VAL A 202 -11.57 1.35 13.63
CA VAL A 202 -12.60 2.40 13.70
C VAL A 202 -13.80 1.97 14.53
N ASP A 203 -14.10 0.66 14.59
CA ASP A 203 -15.18 0.04 15.38
C ASP A 203 -14.86 -0.05 16.88
N THR A 204 -13.67 0.40 17.30
CA THR A 204 -13.31 0.48 18.71
C THR A 204 -14.01 1.66 19.42
N LYS A 205 -14.00 1.64 20.74
CA LYS A 205 -14.58 2.72 21.54
C LYS A 205 -13.88 4.07 21.30
N ASP A 206 -12.57 4.03 21.13
CA ASP A 206 -11.73 5.21 20.88
C ASP A 206 -10.66 4.87 19.82
N PRO A 207 -10.98 5.08 18.53
CA PRO A 207 -10.07 4.78 17.44
C PRO A 207 -8.73 5.53 17.50
N LEU A 208 -8.74 6.77 17.97
CA LEU A 208 -7.51 7.58 18.10
C LEU A 208 -6.56 6.98 19.13
N ASN A 209 -7.10 6.53 20.28
CA ASN A 209 -6.31 5.86 21.30
C ASN A 209 -5.87 4.47 20.84
N ALA A 210 -6.71 3.74 20.10
CA ALA A 210 -6.32 2.44 19.53
C ALA A 210 -5.08 2.58 18.63
N TRP A 211 -5.02 3.61 17.80
CA TRP A 211 -3.86 3.88 16.95
C TRP A 211 -2.63 4.39 17.71
N GLU A 212 -2.79 5.06 18.89
CA GLU A 212 -1.65 5.35 19.77
C GLU A 212 -1.06 4.08 20.39
N MET A 213 -1.92 3.15 20.82
CA MET A 213 -1.48 1.86 21.34
C MET A 213 -0.81 1.03 20.22
N HIS A 214 -1.37 1.08 19.02
CA HIS A 214 -0.82 0.42 17.84
C HIS A 214 0.57 0.96 17.50
N ARG A 215 0.73 2.30 17.51
CA ARG A 215 2.04 2.94 17.38
C ARG A 215 3.04 2.44 18.40
N ALA A 216 2.67 2.40 19.68
CA ALA A 216 3.55 1.93 20.75
C ALA A 216 3.98 0.46 20.53
N SER A 217 3.06 -0.38 20.05
CA SER A 217 3.37 -1.77 19.67
C SER A 217 4.38 -1.85 18.50
N PHE A 218 4.26 -1.00 17.49
CA PHE A 218 5.25 -0.90 16.41
C PHE A 218 6.63 -0.48 16.94
N GLU A 219 6.69 0.57 17.74
CA GLU A 219 7.95 1.07 18.32
C GLU A 219 8.68 -0.02 19.12
N GLU A 220 7.95 -0.83 19.91
CA GLU A 220 8.52 -1.95 20.67
C GLU A 220 9.05 -3.07 19.76
N ARG A 221 8.25 -3.49 18.77
CA ARG A 221 8.61 -4.56 17.82
C ARG A 221 9.80 -4.14 16.95
N VAL A 222 9.77 -2.93 16.40
CA VAL A 222 10.87 -2.36 15.59
C VAL A 222 12.15 -2.27 16.41
N LYS A 223 12.08 -1.77 17.65
CA LYS A 223 13.22 -1.72 18.56
C LYS A 223 13.80 -3.12 18.79
N THR A 224 12.95 -4.10 19.10
CA THR A 224 13.37 -5.47 19.36
C THR A 224 14.11 -6.06 18.18
N LEU A 225 13.58 -5.92 16.95
CA LEU A 225 14.23 -6.44 15.74
C LEU A 225 15.54 -5.72 15.42
N ASN A 226 15.61 -4.42 15.66
CA ASN A 226 16.83 -3.62 15.44
C ASN A 226 17.93 -3.86 16.48
N GLU A 227 17.60 -4.39 17.66
CA GLU A 227 18.57 -4.84 18.67
C GLU A 227 19.11 -6.25 18.40
N MET A 228 18.46 -7.02 17.52
CA MET A 228 18.93 -8.35 17.10
C MET A 228 20.03 -8.23 16.06
N SER A 229 20.95 -9.22 16.05
CA SER A 229 21.92 -9.40 14.98
C SER A 229 21.38 -10.48 14.03
N ILE A 230 20.67 -10.05 12.99
CA ILE A 230 20.03 -10.95 12.03
C ILE A 230 20.88 -11.02 10.77
N ASP A 231 21.38 -12.22 10.43
CA ASP A 231 22.10 -12.45 9.18
C ASP A 231 21.13 -12.62 8.01
N TYR A 232 20.04 -13.38 8.22
CA TYR A 232 19.00 -13.61 7.21
C TYR A 232 17.66 -13.98 7.86
N LEU A 233 16.58 -13.73 7.12
CA LEU A 233 15.25 -14.28 7.38
C LEU A 233 15.10 -15.58 6.56
N HIS A 234 14.59 -16.64 7.17
CA HIS A 234 14.34 -17.92 6.48
C HIS A 234 12.84 -18.21 6.44
N TYR A 235 12.29 -18.13 5.25
CA TYR A 235 10.87 -18.40 5.01
C TYR A 235 10.69 -19.84 4.56
N THR A 236 9.81 -20.57 5.26
CA THR A 236 9.41 -21.94 4.90
C THR A 236 7.89 -22.10 5.08
N ASN A 237 7.24 -22.86 4.21
CA ASN A 237 5.84 -23.21 4.35
C ASN A 237 5.53 -24.58 3.69
N SER A 238 4.30 -25.06 3.87
CA SER A 238 3.86 -26.34 3.30
C SER A 238 3.63 -26.31 1.78
N LEU A 239 3.63 -25.14 1.14
CA LEU A 239 3.53 -24.99 -0.32
C LEU A 239 4.86 -25.27 -1.02
N GLY A 240 5.96 -25.37 -0.27
CA GLY A 240 7.29 -25.63 -0.80
C GLY A 240 8.21 -24.41 -0.80
N THR A 241 7.80 -23.31 -0.16
CA THR A 241 8.70 -22.17 0.06
C THR A 241 9.90 -22.61 0.89
N ASP A 242 11.09 -22.28 0.39
CA ASP A 242 12.39 -22.41 1.07
C ASP A 242 13.26 -21.27 0.56
N LEU A 243 13.18 -20.10 1.24
CA LEU A 243 13.79 -18.86 0.81
C LEU A 243 14.59 -18.23 1.94
N LYS A 244 15.84 -17.89 1.67
CA LYS A 244 16.69 -17.10 2.57
C LYS A 244 16.86 -15.69 2.01
N VAL A 245 16.45 -14.70 2.81
CA VAL A 245 16.58 -13.29 2.52
C VAL A 245 17.61 -12.69 3.46
N TYR A 246 18.80 -12.36 2.94
CA TYR A 246 19.92 -11.88 3.74
C TYR A 246 19.80 -10.40 4.02
N MET A 247 20.15 -10.01 5.25
CA MET A 247 20.14 -8.63 5.68
C MET A 247 21.37 -7.87 5.18
N ASN A 248 21.20 -6.59 4.88
CA ASN A 248 22.32 -5.68 4.73
C ASN A 248 23.00 -5.49 6.10
N LYS A 249 24.32 -5.23 6.13
CA LYS A 249 25.08 -5.00 7.37
C LYS A 249 24.57 -3.80 8.21
N ASP A 250 23.98 -2.80 7.53
CA ASP A 250 23.47 -1.57 8.12
C ASP A 250 21.93 -1.52 8.09
N TYR A 251 21.26 -2.70 8.03
CA TYR A 251 19.82 -2.79 7.98
C TYR A 251 19.15 -2.15 9.20
N LEU A 252 17.98 -1.63 8.97
CA LEU A 252 17.00 -1.24 10.00
C LEU A 252 15.64 -1.82 9.61
N PHE A 253 14.91 -2.27 10.60
CA PHE A 253 13.47 -2.49 10.46
C PHE A 253 12.75 -1.17 10.72
N ALA A 254 11.73 -0.89 9.92
CA ALA A 254 10.78 0.19 10.07
C ALA A 254 9.36 -0.40 10.08
N GLY A 255 8.34 0.38 10.41
CA GLY A 255 6.95 -0.06 10.35
C GLY A 255 6.00 0.87 11.08
N GLY A 256 4.71 0.75 10.76
CA GLY A 256 3.66 1.61 11.28
C GLY A 256 3.65 2.98 10.62
N GLY A 257 4.16 3.99 11.30
CA GLY A 257 4.29 5.34 10.78
C GLY A 257 5.70 5.89 10.91
N SER A 258 5.90 7.09 10.40
CA SER A 258 7.20 7.74 10.43
C SER A 258 7.09 9.23 10.77
N PHE A 259 8.21 9.83 11.14
CA PHE A 259 8.32 11.27 11.28
C PHE A 259 8.67 11.90 9.93
N THR A 260 7.94 12.93 9.55
CA THR A 260 8.35 13.80 8.46
C THR A 260 9.47 14.76 8.92
N THR A 261 10.14 15.41 7.97
CA THR A 261 11.29 16.28 8.23
C THR A 261 10.98 17.46 9.16
N ASP A 262 9.71 17.84 9.29
CA ASP A 262 9.21 18.85 10.25
C ASP A 262 8.93 18.28 11.65
N GLY A 263 9.22 16.99 11.87
CA GLY A 263 9.07 16.32 13.17
C GLY A 263 7.64 15.89 13.52
N VAL A 264 6.73 15.86 12.55
CA VAL A 264 5.35 15.40 12.75
C VAL A 264 5.24 13.93 12.40
N TYR A 265 4.72 13.12 13.33
CA TYR A 265 4.48 11.68 13.11
C TYR A 265 3.15 11.46 12.36
N SER A 266 3.14 10.60 11.36
CA SER A 266 1.97 10.25 10.57
C SER A 266 2.01 8.77 10.14
N PHE A 267 0.85 8.23 9.75
CA PHE A 267 0.74 6.88 9.23
C PHE A 267 0.45 6.92 7.71
N PRO A 268 1.40 6.50 6.87
CA PRO A 268 1.20 6.53 5.41
C PRO A 268 0.16 5.52 4.91
N ASN A 269 -0.08 4.45 5.64
CA ASN A 269 -1.05 3.43 5.27
C ASN A 269 -2.05 3.17 6.40
N MET A 270 -3.34 3.05 6.05
CA MET A 270 -4.41 2.65 6.96
C MET A 270 -5.34 1.66 6.25
N PRO A 271 -5.27 0.37 6.62
CA PRO A 271 -4.53 -0.24 7.73
C PRO A 271 -3.02 -0.36 7.49
N THR A 272 -2.26 -0.65 8.55
CA THR A 272 -0.88 -1.14 8.51
C THR A 272 -0.63 -2.04 9.71
N GLU A 273 -0.01 -3.21 9.48
CA GLU A 273 0.31 -4.23 10.50
C GLU A 273 1.77 -4.68 10.40
N GLU A 274 2.43 -4.31 9.33
CA GLU A 274 3.75 -4.78 8.96
C GLU A 274 4.91 -4.06 9.65
N ILE A 275 5.99 -4.81 9.83
CA ILE A 275 7.33 -4.29 10.06
C ILE A 275 8.19 -4.79 8.91
N PHE A 276 8.88 -3.91 8.23
CA PHE A 276 9.61 -4.23 7.02
C PHE A 276 11.07 -3.78 7.08
N THR A 277 11.87 -4.33 6.19
CA THR A 277 13.27 -3.95 5.97
C THR A 277 13.65 -4.11 4.51
N SER A 278 14.70 -3.44 4.08
CA SER A 278 15.31 -3.63 2.76
C SER A 278 16.48 -4.61 2.87
N PRO A 279 16.41 -5.78 2.20
CA PRO A 279 17.44 -6.80 2.27
C PRO A 279 18.70 -6.43 1.47
N ASP A 280 19.79 -7.21 1.62
CA ASP A 280 20.88 -7.19 0.65
C ASP A 280 20.40 -7.83 -0.66
N TYR A 281 20.06 -7.01 -1.63
CA TYR A 281 19.42 -7.43 -2.89
C TYR A 281 20.22 -8.52 -3.65
N ARG A 282 21.55 -8.64 -3.41
CA ARG A 282 22.44 -9.58 -4.10
C ARG A 282 22.48 -10.97 -3.49
N LYS A 283 21.79 -11.23 -2.39
CA LYS A 283 22.00 -12.44 -1.58
C LYS A 283 20.74 -13.26 -1.32
N THR A 284 19.64 -12.93 -1.93
CA THR A 284 18.42 -13.76 -1.78
C THR A 284 18.61 -15.09 -2.51
N GLU A 285 18.34 -16.20 -1.82
CA GLU A 285 18.51 -17.57 -2.33
C GLU A 285 17.29 -18.44 -2.03
N GLY A 286 16.81 -19.17 -3.03
CA GLY A 286 15.76 -20.16 -2.87
C GLY A 286 14.52 -19.92 -3.69
N ILE A 287 13.39 -20.43 -3.22
CA ILE A 287 12.10 -20.35 -3.91
C ILE A 287 11.00 -19.92 -2.94
N VAL A 288 10.09 -19.09 -3.42
CA VAL A 288 8.92 -18.66 -2.70
C VAL A 288 7.67 -18.93 -3.51
N TYR A 289 6.65 -19.51 -2.86
CA TYR A 289 5.32 -19.75 -3.42
C TYR A 289 4.33 -18.76 -2.80
N SER A 290 3.46 -18.20 -3.64
CA SER A 290 2.35 -17.36 -3.15
C SER A 290 1.36 -18.20 -2.35
N SER A 291 0.87 -17.67 -1.25
CA SER A 291 -0.23 -18.27 -0.47
C SER A 291 -1.56 -17.55 -0.69
N LEU A 292 -1.52 -16.36 -1.25
CA LEU A 292 -2.68 -15.57 -1.64
C LEU A 292 -2.50 -15.04 -3.07
N PRO A 293 -3.59 -14.80 -3.81
CA PRO A 293 -3.52 -14.13 -5.10
C PRO A 293 -3.02 -12.69 -4.95
N LEU A 294 -2.28 -12.21 -5.96
CA LEU A 294 -1.88 -10.81 -6.09
C LEU A 294 -2.80 -10.11 -7.09
N ASN A 295 -3.43 -9.01 -6.68
CA ASN A 295 -4.05 -8.07 -7.62
C ASN A 295 -3.05 -6.98 -7.98
N HIS A 296 -2.65 -6.92 -9.24
CA HIS A 296 -1.75 -5.90 -9.75
C HIS A 296 -2.40 -5.15 -10.92
N GLY A 297 -2.65 -3.85 -10.72
CA GLY A 297 -3.25 -3.01 -11.75
C GLY A 297 -4.57 -3.56 -12.31
N GLY A 298 -5.46 -4.08 -11.46
CA GLY A 298 -6.73 -4.66 -11.87
C GLY A 298 -6.60 -5.99 -12.64
N SER A 299 -5.47 -6.68 -12.48
CA SER A 299 -5.22 -8.02 -13.06
C SER A 299 -4.75 -8.97 -11.95
N LEU A 300 -5.31 -10.18 -11.93
CA LEU A 300 -5.01 -11.18 -10.92
C LEU A 300 -3.83 -12.04 -11.35
N VAL A 301 -2.86 -12.22 -10.43
CA VAL A 301 -1.81 -13.23 -10.51
C VAL A 301 -2.05 -14.25 -9.40
N ASP A 302 -2.19 -15.53 -9.74
CA ASP A 302 -2.59 -16.54 -8.77
C ASP A 302 -1.82 -17.84 -8.95
N ASP A 303 -1.60 -18.55 -7.81
CA ASP A 303 -0.88 -19.83 -7.74
C ASP A 303 0.47 -19.72 -8.47
N PHE A 304 1.33 -18.83 -7.96
CA PHE A 304 2.61 -18.51 -8.57
C PHE A 304 3.80 -18.77 -7.63
N TYR A 305 4.96 -18.91 -8.24
CA TYR A 305 6.24 -18.97 -7.52
C TYR A 305 7.29 -18.08 -8.18
N ILE A 306 8.29 -17.71 -7.38
CA ILE A 306 9.49 -17.02 -7.84
C ILE A 306 10.70 -17.69 -7.24
N ARG A 307 11.73 -17.93 -8.06
CA ARG A 307 13.01 -18.49 -7.65
C ARG A 307 14.11 -17.44 -7.77
N PHE A 308 14.87 -17.32 -6.70
CA PHE A 308 16.01 -16.41 -6.61
C PHE A 308 17.33 -17.18 -6.56
N LYS A 309 18.34 -16.61 -7.21
CA LYS A 309 19.73 -17.03 -7.12
C LYS A 309 20.62 -15.80 -7.15
N GLU A 310 21.55 -15.70 -6.17
CA GLU A 310 22.42 -14.53 -6.02
C GLU A 310 21.60 -13.21 -6.05
N GLY A 311 20.45 -13.22 -5.37
CA GLY A 311 19.49 -12.13 -5.26
C GLY A 311 18.57 -11.94 -6.47
N ARG A 312 18.93 -12.42 -7.67
CA ARG A 312 18.18 -12.19 -8.89
C ARG A 312 17.10 -13.23 -9.10
N VAL A 313 15.95 -12.82 -9.61
CA VAL A 313 14.92 -13.73 -10.13
C VAL A 313 15.49 -14.47 -11.34
N VAL A 314 15.50 -15.82 -11.24
CA VAL A 314 16.03 -16.70 -12.29
C VAL A 314 14.97 -17.61 -12.90
N ASP A 315 13.84 -17.79 -12.22
CA ASP A 315 12.72 -18.60 -12.70
C ASP A 315 11.43 -18.18 -11.99
N PHE A 316 10.32 -18.22 -12.69
CA PHE A 316 8.98 -17.96 -12.15
C PHE A 316 7.90 -18.60 -13.01
N ASP A 317 6.75 -18.92 -12.41
CA ASP A 317 5.57 -19.34 -13.13
C ASP A 317 4.32 -18.93 -12.34
N ALA A 318 3.19 -18.90 -13.02
CA ALA A 318 1.88 -18.65 -12.43
C ALA A 318 0.80 -19.43 -13.19
N LYS A 319 -0.18 -19.96 -12.47
CA LYS A 319 -1.33 -20.60 -13.10
C LYS A 319 -2.25 -19.59 -13.76
N THR A 320 -2.38 -18.42 -13.15
CA THR A 320 -3.14 -17.28 -13.68
C THR A 320 -2.24 -16.05 -13.70
N GLY A 321 -2.27 -15.26 -14.77
CA GLY A 321 -1.58 -13.96 -14.85
C GLY A 321 -0.06 -14.05 -14.98
N LYS A 322 0.48 -15.10 -15.60
CA LYS A 322 1.94 -15.24 -15.83
C LYS A 322 2.53 -14.09 -16.63
N ASP A 323 1.82 -13.57 -17.62
CA ASP A 323 2.21 -12.42 -18.41
C ASP A 323 2.25 -11.12 -17.58
N VAL A 324 1.33 -10.98 -16.65
CA VAL A 324 1.33 -9.87 -15.68
C VAL A 324 2.54 -9.99 -14.73
N LEU A 325 2.81 -11.19 -14.20
CA LEU A 325 3.98 -11.44 -13.35
C LEU A 325 5.29 -11.16 -14.11
N ALA A 326 5.37 -11.59 -15.37
CA ALA A 326 6.51 -11.27 -16.24
C ALA A 326 6.68 -9.76 -16.43
N SER A 327 5.61 -9.02 -16.68
CA SER A 327 5.69 -7.55 -16.84
C SER A 327 6.13 -6.82 -15.58
N ILE A 328 5.80 -7.36 -14.39
CA ILE A 328 6.29 -6.85 -13.11
C ILE A 328 7.80 -7.04 -13.00
N ILE A 329 8.28 -8.27 -13.23
CA ILE A 329 9.70 -8.64 -13.11
C ILE A 329 10.55 -7.89 -14.15
N ASP A 330 10.03 -7.69 -15.36
CA ASP A 330 10.73 -7.06 -16.49
C ASP A 330 10.52 -5.53 -16.56
N THR A 331 9.97 -4.90 -15.53
CA THR A 331 9.75 -3.43 -15.48
C THR A 331 11.05 -2.65 -15.66
N ASP A 332 12.10 -3.06 -14.96
CA ASP A 332 13.48 -2.57 -15.09
C ASP A 332 14.46 -3.59 -14.48
N ASP A 333 15.77 -3.30 -14.49
CA ASP A 333 16.75 -4.23 -13.94
C ASP A 333 16.64 -4.38 -12.41
N GLY A 334 16.18 -3.36 -11.69
CA GLY A 334 15.95 -3.40 -10.23
C GLY A 334 14.80 -4.31 -9.84
N ALA A 335 13.77 -4.42 -10.67
CA ALA A 335 12.60 -5.27 -10.44
C ALA A 335 12.92 -6.78 -10.42
N HIS A 336 14.11 -7.19 -10.82
CA HIS A 336 14.57 -8.58 -10.66
C HIS A 336 15.04 -8.91 -9.24
N TYR A 337 15.08 -7.96 -8.31
CA TYR A 337 15.62 -8.12 -6.96
C TYR A 337 14.58 -7.75 -5.91
N LEU A 338 14.72 -8.28 -4.69
CA LEU A 338 13.90 -7.86 -3.57
C LEU A 338 14.34 -6.48 -3.06
N GLY A 339 13.39 -5.57 -2.95
CA GLY A 339 13.52 -4.29 -2.26
C GLY A 339 12.99 -4.33 -0.83
N GLU A 340 12.09 -5.29 -0.54
CA GLU A 340 11.44 -5.38 0.74
C GLU A 340 11.26 -6.82 1.23
N ALA A 341 11.39 -6.98 2.56
CA ALA A 341 10.96 -8.14 3.30
C ALA A 341 10.15 -7.68 4.52
N ALA A 342 8.85 -7.96 4.51
CA ALA A 342 7.91 -7.54 5.52
C ALA A 342 7.45 -8.69 6.42
N LEU A 343 7.35 -8.39 7.71
CA LEU A 343 6.88 -9.30 8.76
C LEU A 343 5.55 -8.79 9.29
N VAL A 344 4.52 -9.62 9.21
CA VAL A 344 3.18 -9.33 9.71
C VAL A 344 2.85 -10.32 10.83
N PRO A 345 2.33 -9.86 11.99
CA PRO A 345 1.95 -10.76 13.07
C PRO A 345 0.75 -11.63 12.66
N VAL A 346 0.72 -12.86 13.16
CA VAL A 346 -0.34 -13.84 12.85
C VAL A 346 -1.72 -13.40 13.36
N ASP A 347 -1.76 -12.56 14.38
CA ASP A 347 -2.95 -11.96 14.98
C ASP A 347 -3.29 -10.56 14.41
N SER A 348 -2.78 -10.25 13.22
CA SER A 348 -3.26 -9.08 12.46
C SER A 348 -4.77 -9.19 12.24
N PRO A 349 -5.54 -8.10 12.44
CA PRO A 349 -7.00 -8.13 12.22
C PRO A 349 -7.39 -8.60 10.81
N ILE A 350 -6.55 -8.32 9.82
CA ILE A 350 -6.75 -8.75 8.43
C ILE A 350 -6.54 -10.25 8.30
N SER A 351 -5.47 -10.78 8.92
CA SER A 351 -5.21 -12.23 8.98
C SER A 351 -6.34 -12.98 9.68
N GLU A 352 -6.77 -12.49 10.87
CA GLU A 352 -7.84 -13.11 11.65
C GLU A 352 -9.20 -13.10 10.93
N MET A 353 -9.46 -12.08 10.10
CA MET A 353 -10.69 -11.99 9.32
C MET A 353 -10.75 -13.07 8.23
N GLY A 354 -9.61 -13.53 7.71
CA GLY A 354 -9.54 -14.54 6.65
C GLY A 354 -10.23 -14.12 5.35
N LEU A 355 -10.35 -12.81 5.10
CA LEU A 355 -10.99 -12.21 3.95
C LEU A 355 -9.91 -11.78 2.95
N LEU A 356 -10.09 -12.14 1.69
CA LEU A 356 -9.28 -11.60 0.60
C LEU A 356 -9.93 -10.31 0.09
N PHE A 357 -9.25 -9.19 0.25
CA PHE A 357 -9.76 -7.89 -0.18
C PHE A 357 -9.56 -7.62 -1.68
N TYR A 358 -8.66 -8.35 -2.34
CA TYR A 358 -8.22 -8.05 -3.71
C TYR A 358 -7.66 -6.62 -3.85
N ASN A 359 -7.08 -6.11 -2.79
CA ASN A 359 -6.47 -4.79 -2.73
C ASN A 359 -5.18 -4.87 -1.93
N THR A 360 -4.07 -4.46 -2.53
CA THR A 360 -2.72 -4.61 -1.97
C THR A 360 -2.59 -3.97 -0.60
N LEU A 361 -3.14 -2.76 -0.39
CA LEU A 361 -3.10 -2.08 0.92
C LEU A 361 -3.59 -2.95 2.08
N PHE A 362 -4.59 -3.81 1.83
CA PHE A 362 -5.16 -4.70 2.84
C PHE A 362 -4.47 -6.06 2.83
N ASP A 363 -4.36 -6.68 1.67
CA ASP A 363 -3.93 -8.08 1.56
C ASP A 363 -2.45 -8.29 1.94
N GLU A 364 -1.58 -7.28 1.73
CA GLU A 364 -0.20 -7.30 2.22
C GLU A 364 -0.11 -7.37 3.74
N ASN A 365 -1.07 -6.77 4.45
CA ASN A 365 -1.13 -6.77 5.90
C ASN A 365 -1.83 -8.04 6.50
N ALA A 366 -2.19 -9.00 5.67
CA ALA A 366 -2.69 -10.31 6.09
C ALA A 366 -1.59 -11.31 6.44
N ALA A 367 -0.37 -11.17 5.85
CA ALA A 367 0.72 -12.12 6.03
C ALA A 367 2.09 -11.48 5.76
N CYS A 368 3.15 -12.17 6.18
CA CYS A 368 4.50 -11.79 5.77
C CYS A 368 4.59 -11.77 4.24
N HIS A 369 5.23 -10.74 3.69
CA HIS A 369 5.30 -10.55 2.25
C HIS A 369 6.65 -10.02 1.80
N LEU A 370 6.86 -10.01 0.49
CA LEU A 370 8.07 -9.58 -0.17
C LEU A 370 7.70 -8.64 -1.32
N ALA A 371 8.50 -7.60 -1.58
CA ALA A 371 8.30 -6.75 -2.75
C ALA A 371 9.55 -6.72 -3.63
N LEU A 372 9.35 -6.77 -4.96
CA LEU A 372 10.41 -6.57 -5.94
C LEU A 372 10.65 -5.09 -6.19
N GLY A 373 11.88 -4.73 -6.49
CA GLY A 373 12.27 -3.40 -6.92
C GLY A 373 13.02 -2.59 -5.88
N LYS A 374 12.68 -1.31 -5.74
CA LYS A 374 13.37 -0.34 -4.89
C LYS A 374 13.18 -0.65 -3.40
N GLY A 375 14.26 -0.58 -2.62
CA GLY A 375 14.21 -0.58 -1.16
C GLY A 375 13.90 0.81 -0.57
N PHE A 376 13.75 0.86 0.75
CA PHE A 376 13.45 2.07 1.51
C PHE A 376 14.70 2.66 2.16
N ASN A 377 14.85 3.98 2.07
CA ASN A 377 15.98 4.69 2.68
C ASN A 377 15.99 4.55 4.20
N GLU A 378 14.83 4.54 4.86
CA GLU A 378 14.68 4.36 6.30
C GLU A 378 15.11 2.97 6.80
N CYS A 379 15.20 2.00 5.92
CA CYS A 379 15.63 0.64 6.25
C CYS A 379 17.16 0.46 6.25
N ILE A 380 17.93 1.53 6.10
CA ILE A 380 19.40 1.54 6.13
C ILE A 380 19.87 2.67 7.05
N LYS A 381 20.83 2.39 7.94
CA LYS A 381 21.44 3.40 8.80
C LYS A 381 22.05 4.52 7.97
N GLY A 382 21.56 5.76 8.17
CA GLY A 382 22.00 6.93 7.42
C GLY A 382 21.46 7.00 5.98
N GLY A 383 20.48 6.19 5.62
CA GLY A 383 19.98 6.08 4.24
C GLY A 383 19.34 7.37 3.69
N TYR A 384 18.81 8.23 4.55
CA TYR A 384 18.30 9.55 4.11
C TYR A 384 19.39 10.54 3.71
N GLU A 385 20.62 10.37 4.23
CA GLU A 385 21.79 11.19 3.87
C GLU A 385 22.60 10.62 2.69
N MET A 386 22.29 9.38 2.25
CA MET A 386 22.98 8.71 1.17
C MET A 386 22.50 9.18 -0.21
N THR A 387 23.42 9.24 -1.15
CA THR A 387 23.08 9.38 -2.57
C THR A 387 22.50 8.09 -3.13
N LYS A 388 21.83 8.17 -4.28
CA LYS A 388 21.32 6.94 -4.96
C LYS A 388 22.45 5.94 -5.23
N GLU A 389 23.62 6.40 -5.64
CA GLU A 389 24.80 5.56 -5.92
C GLU A 389 25.35 4.87 -4.65
N GLU A 390 25.20 5.48 -3.48
CA GLU A 390 25.60 4.89 -2.20
C GLU A 390 24.60 3.86 -1.75
N LEU A 391 23.30 4.08 -1.95
CA LEU A 391 22.23 3.12 -1.62
C LEU A 391 22.32 1.83 -2.47
N TYR A 392 22.85 1.91 -3.70
CA TYR A 392 23.06 0.75 -4.59
C TYR A 392 24.36 -0.04 -4.31
N LYS A 393 25.18 0.36 -3.37
CA LYS A 393 26.43 -0.34 -2.99
C LYS A 393 26.27 -1.29 -1.82
#